data_9c5dacc9a82238a0381fa8ec6ac3c263
#
_entry.id   9c5dacc9a82238a0381fa8ec6ac3c263
#
_cell.length_a   1.000
_cell.length_b   1.000
_cell.length_c   1.000
_cell.angle_alpha   90.00
_cell.angle_beta   90.00
_cell.angle_gamma   90.00
#
_symmetry.space_group_name_H-M   'P 1'
#
loop_
_entity.id
_entity.type
_entity.pdbx_description
1 polymer ?
#
loop_
_entity_poly.entity_id
_entity_poly.type
_entity_poly.pdbx_seq_one_letter_code
_entity_poly.pdbx_strand_id
1 'polypeptide(L)'
;MSSTAPSPVVVAASPSDQSHSLHNVFVYGSLLADDVVRVLLKRIPQSSSAVLHGYQRFSVRGRVYPAILPVENNRVTGKVLFGITKPELDIFDIFEDVEYERSVVEVSLADGSEKLSALTYVWSNNRDPDLLYGDWNFEMPF
;
A
#
# COMPACT_ATOMS: atom_id res chain seq x y z
N MET A 1 16.48 24.13 -0.70
CA MET A 1 16.60 23.68 -0.66
C MET A 1 16.49 23.13 -0.65
N SER A 2 16.16 23.30 -0.58
CA SER A 2 16.06 22.54 -0.71
C SER A 2 15.83 22.03 -0.76
N SER A 3 15.67 22.23 -0.92
CA SER A 3 15.49 21.61 -1.19
C SER A 3 15.30 21.22 -1.33
N THR A 4 15.21 21.47 -1.42
CA THR A 4 15.00 21.07 -1.69
C THR A 4 14.77 20.98 -1.79
N ALA A 5 14.76 21.27 -1.75
CA ALA A 5 14.58 21.09 -1.99
C ALA A 5 14.34 21.11 -1.97
N PRO A 6 14.20 21.03 -2.06
CA PRO A 6 13.79 21.07 -2.06
C PRO A 6 13.25 21.19 -1.76
N SER A 7 13.07 21.33 -1.65
CA SER A 7 12.48 21.33 -1.41
C SER A 7 11.96 21.62 -1.23
N PRO A 8 11.67 21.53 -1.36
CA PRO A 8 11.09 21.84 -1.19
C PRO A 8 10.51 22.29 -0.84
N VAL A 9 10.20 22.39 -0.89
CA VAL A 9 9.70 22.78 -0.41
C VAL A 9 8.99 23.17 0.18
N VAL A 10 8.86 23.30 0.44
CA VAL A 10 8.19 23.59 1.15
C VAL A 10 7.43 24.35 1.49
N VAL A 11 7.50 24.88 1.46
CA VAL A 11 6.71 25.63 1.74
C VAL A 11 5.64 25.48 2.76
N ALA A 12 5.43 26.32 3.60
CA ALA A 12 4.44 26.21 4.60
C ALA A 12 3.15 25.82 3.92
N ALA A 13 2.77 24.64 4.11
CA ALA A 13 1.64 24.14 3.39
C ALA A 13 0.37 24.79 3.93
N SER A 14 -0.40 25.37 3.04
CA SER A 14 -1.78 25.70 3.35
C SER A 14 -2.60 24.42 3.27
N PRO A 15 -3.81 24.39 3.81
CA PRO A 15 -4.65 23.20 3.67
C PRO A 15 -4.88 22.77 2.23
N SER A 16 -4.93 23.71 1.31
CA SER A 16 -5.13 23.38 -0.09
C SER A 16 -3.93 22.67 -0.70
N ASP A 17 -2.74 22.86 -0.12
CA ASP A 17 -1.55 22.23 -0.65
C ASP A 17 -1.52 20.73 -0.37
N GLN A 18 -2.25 20.28 0.65
CA GLN A 18 -2.28 18.85 0.96
C GLN A 18 -2.91 18.03 -0.14
N SER A 19 -3.82 18.62 -0.91
CA SER A 19 -4.44 17.90 -2.02
C SER A 19 -3.45 17.64 -3.16
N HIS A 20 -2.33 18.33 -3.16
CA HIS A 20 -1.28 18.16 -4.17
C HIS A 20 -0.14 17.28 -3.69
N SER A 21 -0.16 16.85 -2.43
CA SER A 21 0.86 15.94 -1.91
C SER A 21 0.73 14.60 -2.62
N LEU A 22 1.87 13.97 -2.89
CA LEU A 22 1.93 12.66 -3.51
C LEU A 22 2.37 11.64 -2.49
N HIS A 23 1.84 10.44 -2.63
CA HIS A 23 2.06 9.38 -1.66
C HIS A 23 2.59 8.13 -2.33
N ASN A 24 3.36 7.35 -1.57
CA ASN A 24 3.76 6.02 -1.97
C ASN A 24 2.82 5.03 -1.30
N VAL A 25 2.34 4.05 -2.04
CA VAL A 25 1.42 3.04 -1.51
C VAL A 25 1.99 1.66 -1.80
N PHE A 26 2.21 0.88 -0.75
CA PHE A 26 2.66 -0.50 -0.89
C PHE A 26 1.44 -1.39 -1.06
N VAL A 27 1.42 -2.16 -2.13
CA VAL A 27 0.31 -3.05 -2.48
C VAL A 27 0.82 -4.48 -2.52
N TYR A 28 -0.03 -5.43 -2.14
CA TYR A 28 0.40 -6.83 -1.98
C TYR A 28 -0.67 -7.83 -2.40
N GLY A 29 -1.79 -7.37 -2.88
CA GLY A 29 -2.92 -8.23 -3.25
C GLY A 29 -3.52 -7.82 -4.58
N SER A 30 -4.82 -7.56 -4.61
CA SER A 30 -5.53 -7.24 -5.86
C SER A 30 -4.93 -6.05 -6.59
N LEU A 31 -4.40 -5.08 -5.85
CA LEU A 31 -3.80 -3.90 -6.46
C LEU A 31 -2.43 -4.17 -7.09
N LEU A 32 -1.92 -5.40 -7.00
CA LEU A 32 -0.76 -5.80 -7.78
C LEU A 32 -1.09 -5.85 -9.27
N ALA A 33 -2.35 -6.06 -9.60
CA ALA A 33 -2.78 -6.16 -11.00
C ALA A 33 -2.98 -4.77 -11.58
N ASP A 34 -2.23 -4.46 -12.63
CA ASP A 34 -2.32 -3.17 -13.30
C ASP A 34 -3.74 -2.90 -13.80
N ASP A 35 -4.45 -3.93 -14.22
CA ASP A 35 -5.82 -3.77 -14.72
C ASP A 35 -6.76 -3.26 -13.62
N VAL A 36 -6.60 -3.75 -12.40
CA VAL A 36 -7.41 -3.29 -11.27
C VAL A 36 -7.11 -1.83 -10.99
N VAL A 37 -5.83 -1.48 -10.92
CA VAL A 37 -5.42 -0.10 -10.64
C VAL A 37 -5.93 0.84 -11.74
N ARG A 38 -5.82 0.42 -13.01
CA ARG A 38 -6.27 1.24 -14.13
C ARG A 38 -7.77 1.52 -14.04
N VAL A 39 -8.55 0.54 -13.65
CA VAL A 39 -10.01 0.73 -13.51
C VAL A 39 -10.29 1.72 -12.40
N LEU A 40 -9.57 1.63 -11.29
CA LEU A 40 -9.81 2.49 -10.13
C LEU A 40 -9.32 3.92 -10.36
N LEU A 41 -8.09 4.08 -10.89
CA LEU A 41 -7.44 5.38 -10.96
C LEU A 41 -7.50 6.01 -12.34
N LYS A 42 -7.94 5.27 -13.35
CA LYS A 42 -7.95 5.71 -14.75
C LYS A 42 -6.56 5.94 -15.32
N ARG A 43 -5.55 5.34 -14.68
CA ARG A 43 -4.16 5.38 -15.11
C ARG A 43 -3.39 4.27 -14.40
N ILE A 44 -2.17 4.03 -14.86
CA ILE A 44 -1.26 3.10 -14.19
C ILE A 44 -0.09 3.92 -13.66
N PRO A 45 0.02 4.07 -12.33
CA PRO A 45 1.14 4.82 -11.75
C PRO A 45 2.46 4.08 -11.93
N GLN A 46 3.57 4.81 -11.83
CA GLN A 46 4.87 4.18 -11.75
C GLN A 46 4.95 3.30 -10.52
N SER A 47 5.69 2.22 -10.62
CA SER A 47 5.81 1.28 -9.52
C SER A 47 7.17 0.62 -9.50
N SER A 48 7.50 0.04 -8.36
CA SER A 48 8.73 -0.73 -8.19
C SER A 48 8.44 -1.89 -7.25
N SER A 49 9.03 -3.03 -7.54
CA SER A 49 8.94 -4.17 -6.62
C SER A 49 9.54 -3.80 -5.28
N ALA A 50 8.93 -4.28 -4.20
CA ALA A 50 9.33 -3.93 -2.86
C ALA A 50 9.00 -5.04 -1.88
N VAL A 51 9.62 -4.97 -0.69
CA VAL A 51 9.44 -5.96 0.38
C VAL A 51 9.12 -5.21 1.66
N LEU A 52 8.09 -5.68 2.36
CA LEU A 52 7.73 -5.18 3.68
C LEU A 52 8.11 -6.24 4.70
N HIS A 53 9.10 -5.93 5.55
CA HIS A 53 9.56 -6.84 6.59
C HIS A 53 8.71 -6.71 7.84
N GLY A 54 8.56 -7.80 8.57
CA GLY A 54 7.84 -7.79 9.84
C GLY A 54 6.35 -7.96 9.70
N TYR A 55 5.90 -8.42 8.54
CA TYR A 55 4.49 -8.68 8.25
C TYR A 55 4.34 -10.00 7.52
N GLN A 56 3.14 -10.56 7.56
CA GLN A 56 2.80 -11.76 6.81
C GLN A 56 1.49 -11.57 6.10
N ARG A 57 1.39 -12.11 4.88
CA ARG A 57 0.18 -12.04 4.07
C ARG A 57 -0.63 -13.31 4.29
N PHE A 58 -1.91 -13.12 4.57
CA PHE A 58 -2.85 -14.20 4.87
C PHE A 58 -3.99 -14.18 3.88
N SER A 59 -4.56 -15.36 3.64
CA SER A 59 -5.86 -15.46 3.00
C SER A 59 -6.94 -15.06 4.00
N VAL A 60 -8.03 -14.49 3.49
CA VAL A 60 -9.17 -14.09 4.31
C VAL A 60 -10.34 -15.02 3.97
N ARG A 61 -10.92 -15.65 4.98
CA ARG A 61 -12.04 -16.59 4.75
C ARG A 61 -13.20 -15.89 4.06
N GLY A 62 -13.70 -16.53 3.01
CA GLY A 62 -14.82 -15.99 2.26
C GLY A 62 -14.46 -14.84 1.32
N ARG A 63 -13.16 -14.56 1.14
CA ARG A 63 -12.69 -13.47 0.27
C ARG A 63 -11.68 -14.00 -0.72
N VAL A 64 -11.53 -13.30 -1.84
CA VAL A 64 -10.51 -13.62 -2.84
C VAL A 64 -9.27 -12.74 -2.68
N TYR A 65 -9.27 -11.82 -1.74
CA TYR A 65 -8.17 -10.89 -1.51
C TYR A 65 -7.53 -11.15 -0.15
N PRO A 66 -6.25 -10.79 -0.01
CA PRO A 66 -5.50 -11.08 1.21
C PRO A 66 -5.54 -9.93 2.20
N ALA A 67 -4.98 -10.20 3.39
CA ALA A 67 -4.71 -9.17 4.39
C ALA A 67 -3.34 -9.42 4.98
N ILE A 68 -2.75 -8.39 5.60
CA ILE A 68 -1.48 -8.53 6.29
C ILE A 68 -1.63 -8.15 7.75
N LEU A 69 -0.82 -8.80 8.58
CA LEU A 69 -0.67 -8.47 10.00
C LEU A 69 0.80 -8.53 10.36
N PRO A 70 1.20 -7.79 11.41
CA PRO A 70 2.57 -7.89 11.89
C PRO A 70 2.89 -9.32 12.34
N VAL A 71 3.96 -9.86 11.80
CA VAL A 71 4.50 -11.17 12.20
C VAL A 71 6.01 -11.07 12.14
N GLU A 72 6.64 -11.16 13.29
CA GLU A 72 8.08 -11.02 13.40
C GLU A 72 8.79 -12.06 12.54
N ASN A 73 9.89 -11.64 11.89
CA ASN A 73 10.74 -12.47 11.05
C ASN A 73 10.11 -12.90 9.72
N ASN A 74 8.92 -12.44 9.42
CA ASN A 74 8.31 -12.69 8.12
C ASN A 74 8.39 -11.45 7.23
N ARG A 75 7.98 -11.60 5.99
CA ARG A 75 8.02 -10.50 5.03
C ARG A 75 6.94 -10.70 3.99
N VAL A 76 6.56 -9.59 3.38
CA VAL A 76 5.56 -9.58 2.31
C VAL A 76 6.20 -8.97 1.07
N THR A 77 6.17 -9.68 -0.04
CA THR A 77 6.61 -9.13 -1.32
C THR A 77 5.44 -8.48 -2.02
N GLY A 78 5.71 -7.37 -2.67
CA GLY A 78 4.68 -6.63 -3.39
C GLY A 78 5.32 -5.55 -4.22
N LYS A 79 4.64 -4.42 -4.36
CA LYS A 79 5.24 -3.29 -5.06
C LYS A 79 4.74 -1.98 -4.45
N VAL A 80 5.53 -0.93 -4.67
CA VAL A 80 5.16 0.43 -4.30
C VAL A 80 4.63 1.12 -5.53
N LEU A 81 3.47 1.73 -5.39
CA LEU A 81 2.91 2.63 -6.40
C LEU A 81 3.32 4.04 -6.02
N PHE A 82 3.96 4.76 -6.94
CA PHE A 82 4.48 6.09 -6.67
C PHE A 82 3.51 7.16 -7.16
N GLY A 83 3.56 8.31 -6.52
CA GLY A 83 2.85 9.49 -7.03
C GLY A 83 1.35 9.40 -6.91
N ILE A 84 0.85 8.76 -5.86
CA ILE A 84 -0.59 8.61 -5.64
C ILE A 84 -1.11 9.90 -5.00
N THR A 85 -2.13 10.49 -5.61
CA THR A 85 -2.73 11.73 -5.12
C THR A 85 -3.70 11.44 -3.98
N LYS A 86 -4.08 12.50 -3.25
CA LYS A 86 -5.06 12.35 -2.17
C LYS A 86 -6.40 11.82 -2.66
N PRO A 87 -6.97 12.34 -3.76
CA PRO A 87 -8.20 11.74 -4.29
C PRO A 87 -8.05 10.27 -4.65
N GLU A 88 -6.87 9.88 -5.15
CA GLU A 88 -6.62 8.48 -5.47
C GLU A 88 -6.51 7.63 -4.22
N LEU A 89 -5.92 8.16 -3.14
CA LEU A 89 -5.93 7.47 -1.86
C LEU A 89 -7.35 7.24 -1.37
N ASP A 90 -8.21 8.23 -1.52
CA ASP A 90 -9.60 8.09 -1.10
C ASP A 90 -10.29 6.96 -1.88
N ILE A 91 -9.95 6.80 -3.16
CA ILE A 91 -10.47 5.70 -3.96
C ILE A 91 -9.99 4.36 -3.40
N PHE A 92 -8.71 4.26 -3.06
CA PHE A 92 -8.18 3.04 -2.48
C PHE A 92 -8.81 2.74 -1.12
N ASP A 93 -9.04 3.77 -0.29
CA ASP A 93 -9.69 3.58 1.01
C ASP A 93 -11.08 2.98 0.84
N ILE A 94 -11.82 3.43 -0.15
CA ILE A 94 -13.16 2.90 -0.41
C ILE A 94 -13.06 1.47 -0.93
N PHE A 95 -12.09 1.19 -1.80
CA PHE A 95 -11.90 -0.13 -2.35
C PHE A 95 -11.55 -1.15 -1.26
N GLU A 96 -10.66 -0.78 -0.32
CA GLU A 96 -10.25 -1.66 0.77
C GLU A 96 -11.33 -1.76 1.86
N ASP A 97 -12.09 -0.69 2.02
CA ASP A 97 -13.22 -0.67 2.93
C ASP A 97 -12.79 -0.77 4.40
N VAL A 98 -13.78 -0.98 5.27
CA VAL A 98 -13.59 -0.92 6.72
C VAL A 98 -12.84 -2.12 7.30
N GLU A 99 -12.62 -3.14 6.50
CA GLU A 99 -11.88 -4.32 6.96
C GLU A 99 -10.39 -4.03 7.14
N TYR A 100 -9.90 -2.93 6.58
CA TYR A 100 -8.48 -2.58 6.61
C TYR A 100 -8.29 -1.21 7.23
N GLU A 101 -7.11 -1.01 7.82
CA GLU A 101 -6.66 0.29 8.30
C GLU A 101 -5.43 0.69 7.52
N ARG A 102 -5.39 1.95 7.08
CA ARG A 102 -4.25 2.48 6.36
C ARG A 102 -3.16 2.86 7.36
N SER A 103 -1.96 2.35 7.17
CA SER A 103 -0.84 2.56 8.09
C SER A 103 0.40 2.97 7.33
N VAL A 104 1.29 3.70 8.00
CA VAL A 104 2.59 4.07 7.45
C VAL A 104 3.58 2.97 7.80
N VAL A 105 4.31 2.49 6.81
CA VAL A 105 5.32 1.45 7.01
C VAL A 105 6.58 1.83 6.26
N GLU A 106 7.69 1.15 6.59
CA GLU A 106 8.93 1.29 5.84
C GLU A 106 9.11 0.04 4.99
N VAL A 107 9.35 0.24 3.70
CA VAL A 107 9.56 -0.86 2.77
C VAL A 107 10.94 -0.75 2.14
N SER A 108 11.48 -1.88 1.72
CA SER A 108 12.75 -1.95 0.99
C SER A 108 12.44 -2.19 -0.47
N LEU A 109 13.07 -1.41 -1.37
CA LEU A 109 12.95 -1.71 -2.78
C LEU A 109 13.62 -3.04 -3.07
N ALA A 110 13.04 -3.81 -3.99
CA ALA A 110 13.51 -5.18 -4.22
C ALA A 110 14.93 -5.24 -4.74
N ASP A 111 15.40 -4.17 -5.39
CA ASP A 111 16.77 -4.10 -5.86
C ASP A 111 17.77 -3.80 -4.75
N GLY A 112 17.29 -3.59 -3.52
CA GLY A 112 18.14 -3.30 -2.38
C GLY A 112 18.69 -1.89 -2.35
N SER A 113 18.27 -1.02 -3.27
CA SER A 113 18.88 0.29 -3.43
C SER A 113 18.52 1.24 -2.30
N GLU A 114 17.31 1.13 -1.75
CA GLU A 114 16.89 2.05 -0.70
C GLU A 114 15.66 1.55 0.02
N LYS A 115 15.41 2.20 1.16
CA LYS A 115 14.19 2.04 1.94
C LYS A 115 13.39 3.31 1.84
N LEU A 116 12.09 3.21 1.94
CA LEU A 116 11.23 4.39 1.90
C LEU A 116 9.96 4.15 2.69
N SER A 117 9.32 5.24 3.08
CA SER A 117 8.03 5.19 3.75
C SER A 117 6.93 5.04 2.72
N ALA A 118 5.95 4.23 3.05
CA ALA A 118 4.79 4.02 2.19
C ALA A 118 3.55 3.80 3.06
N LEU A 119 2.40 4.07 2.48
CA LEU A 119 1.13 3.71 3.11
C LEU A 119 0.77 2.31 2.67
N THR A 120 0.15 1.54 3.56
CA THR A 120 -0.36 0.22 3.19
C THR A 120 -1.61 -0.07 3.99
N TYR A 121 -2.32 -1.11 3.60
CA TYR A 121 -3.58 -1.48 4.21
C TYR A 121 -3.38 -2.75 5.03
N VAL A 122 -3.60 -2.62 6.34
CA VAL A 122 -3.39 -3.70 7.31
C VAL A 122 -4.76 -4.15 7.82
N TRP A 123 -4.90 -5.45 8.10
CA TRP A 123 -6.16 -5.97 8.63
C TRP A 123 -6.52 -5.21 9.89
N SER A 124 -7.76 -4.76 9.98
CA SER A 124 -8.20 -3.89 11.08
C SER A 124 -8.24 -4.66 12.40
N ASN A 125 -7.79 -4.01 13.48
CA ASN A 125 -7.84 -4.59 14.82
C ASN A 125 -9.28 -4.86 15.27
N ASN A 126 -10.25 -4.23 14.63
CA ASN A 126 -11.66 -4.43 14.97
C ASN A 126 -12.28 -5.62 14.27
N ARG A 127 -11.49 -6.35 13.48
CA ARG A 127 -11.97 -7.50 12.73
C ARG A 127 -11.46 -8.79 13.38
N ASP A 128 -12.23 -9.86 13.18
CA ASP A 128 -11.91 -11.16 13.73
C ASP A 128 -10.64 -11.72 13.10
N PRO A 129 -9.56 -11.93 13.87
CA PRO A 129 -8.34 -12.49 13.30
C PRO A 129 -8.52 -13.95 12.86
N ASP A 130 -9.55 -14.64 13.34
CA ASP A 130 -9.80 -16.03 12.93
C ASP A 130 -10.25 -16.12 11.48
N LEU A 131 -10.60 -14.99 10.86
CA LEU A 131 -10.87 -14.98 9.42
C LEU A 131 -9.60 -15.15 8.59
N LEU A 132 -8.43 -14.95 9.18
CA LEU A 132 -7.17 -15.06 8.46
C LEU A 132 -6.61 -16.46 8.57
N TYR A 133 -6.07 -16.98 7.47
CA TYR A 133 -5.47 -18.31 7.46
C TYR A 133 -4.46 -18.42 6.32
N GLY A 134 -3.42 -19.23 6.54
CA GLY A 134 -2.46 -19.61 5.51
C GLY A 134 -1.93 -18.46 4.69
N ASP A 135 -1.20 -18.78 3.65
CA ASP A 135 -0.67 -17.79 2.71
C ASP A 135 -1.66 -17.54 1.58
N TRP A 136 -1.65 -16.31 1.09
CA TRP A 136 -2.43 -15.95 -0.09
C TRP A 136 -1.53 -16.06 -1.33
N ASN A 137 -2.07 -16.65 -2.40
CA ASN A 137 -1.34 -16.79 -3.66
C ASN A 137 -2.02 -15.94 -4.72
N PHE A 138 -1.29 -14.94 -5.24
CA PHE A 138 -1.83 -14.04 -6.24
C PHE A 138 -2.25 -14.77 -7.51
N GLU A 139 -1.61 -15.89 -7.82
CA GLU A 139 -1.90 -16.64 -9.05
C GLU A 139 -3.17 -17.47 -8.94
N MET A 140 -3.73 -17.61 -7.76
CA MET A 140 -4.98 -18.35 -7.62
C MET A 140 -6.11 -17.59 -8.30
N PRO A 141 -7.05 -18.29 -8.94
CA PRO A 141 -8.18 -17.61 -9.58
C PRO A 141 -9.00 -16.85 -8.54
N PHE A 142 -9.49 -15.74 -8.96
CA PHE A 142 -10.40 -14.94 -8.14
C PHE A 142 -11.84 -15.37 -8.40
#